data_ed2a334a46372ec30764b9744fc260d5
#
_entry.id   ed2a334a46372ec30764b9744fc260d5
#
_cell.length_a   1.000
_cell.length_b   1.000
_cell.length_c   1.000
_cell.angle_alpha   90.00
_cell.angle_beta   90.00
_cell.angle_gamma   90.00
#
_symmetry.space_group_name_H-M   'P 1'
#
loop_
_entity.id
_entity.type
_entity.pdbx_description
1 polymer ?
#
loop_
_entity_poly.entity_id
_entity_poly.type
_entity_poly.pdbx_seq_one_letter_code
_entity_poly.pdbx_strand_id
1 'polypeptide(L)'
;MRYLPGIAWPNSRPKKLMTLRETFATFPRDLFAGTVVFLVAMPLCLGIANASGVEPFAGLLSGIIGGLVVALLSGSHLSVSGPAAGLVVIVVDGIAKLGSFSTFLMAVMLAGVIQFGFGVLKAGRFAAYVPSSVIKGMLAAIGLLLIFKQVPLAAGFANGGAQVAAQLPGTITTPFGAMSLAACAVAVVSIAILAGWETKAMRRFALVRAVPAPLAVVMLGIVITLALDYAAPGFAPPAEHRVSLPSLASFAALNAALDWPNFEQLVNPDVWRLAMTLAIVASLETLLSLEAVERIDPKKRTAHPDRELKAQGIGNMMAGAIGALPITSVIVRSSANVHAGAQSRWSAVVHGLLLLASVFALTAVINLIPLACLAAILIFTGLKLAKPSLFAAVAKQGFERFAPFIVTIVGVLATDLLIGILLGIACSIGMAIRANLQRPITIAQHDDHFLLSFRKDVSFLGKVSLKHHLRQIPDNATVIVDASRADFVDPDVRELIDQFVADAPERSIHVECRQLERTARERPGLQQRMAFFKRASV
;
A
#
# COMPACT_ATOMS: atom_id res chain seq x y z
N MET A 1 -33.02 -30.39 -7.19
CA MET A 1 -32.82 -29.38 -6.13
C MET A 1 -31.54 -29.75 -5.38
N ARG A 2 -30.41 -29.10 -5.70
CA ARG A 2 -29.20 -29.14 -4.89
C ARG A 2 -28.80 -27.68 -4.67
N TYR A 3 -28.83 -27.29 -3.42
CA TYR A 3 -28.44 -25.98 -2.92
C TYR A 3 -26.99 -25.71 -3.27
N LEU A 4 -26.70 -24.60 -3.96
CA LEU A 4 -25.39 -23.99 -3.94
C LEU A 4 -25.17 -23.44 -2.53
N PRO A 5 -24.07 -23.79 -1.83
CA PRO A 5 -23.78 -23.21 -0.54
C PRO A 5 -23.47 -21.74 -0.77
N GLY A 6 -24.32 -20.86 -0.24
CA GLY A 6 -24.01 -19.45 -0.09
C GLY A 6 -22.67 -19.34 0.64
N ILE A 7 -21.83 -18.39 0.22
CA ILE A 7 -20.63 -17.98 0.95
C ILE A 7 -21.12 -17.39 2.29
N ALA A 8 -21.39 -18.29 3.22
CA ALA A 8 -21.52 -17.93 4.62
C ALA A 8 -20.11 -17.56 5.09
N TRP A 9 -19.87 -16.30 5.32
CA TRP A 9 -18.72 -15.88 6.10
C TRP A 9 -18.75 -16.69 7.40
N PRO A 10 -17.65 -17.35 7.78
CA PRO A 10 -17.62 -18.12 8.99
C PRO A 10 -18.11 -17.23 10.12
N ASN A 11 -19.20 -17.66 10.78
CA ASN A 11 -19.73 -17.02 11.96
C ASN A 11 -18.57 -16.63 12.85
N SER A 12 -18.35 -15.33 12.99
CA SER A 12 -17.37 -14.80 13.91
C SER A 12 -17.79 -15.26 15.31
N ARG A 13 -17.17 -16.37 15.76
CA ARG A 13 -17.24 -16.71 17.18
C ARG A 13 -16.88 -15.44 17.93
N PRO A 14 -17.66 -15.03 18.95
CA PRO A 14 -17.32 -13.84 19.72
C PRO A 14 -15.87 -13.99 20.16
N LYS A 15 -15.03 -13.01 19.79
CA LYS A 15 -13.60 -13.00 20.11
C LYS A 15 -13.51 -13.09 21.64
N LYS A 16 -13.07 -14.25 22.14
CA LYS A 16 -12.73 -14.41 23.53
C LYS A 16 -11.67 -13.36 23.82
N LEU A 17 -12.01 -12.32 24.57
CA LEU A 17 -11.05 -11.35 25.06
C LEU A 17 -9.94 -12.16 25.73
N MET A 18 -8.69 -11.97 25.35
CA MET A 18 -7.56 -12.61 26.00
C MET A 18 -7.71 -12.36 27.50
N THR A 19 -7.73 -13.42 28.29
CA THR A 19 -7.80 -13.27 29.74
C THR A 19 -6.52 -12.58 30.21
N LEU A 20 -6.59 -11.82 31.30
CA LEU A 20 -5.42 -11.18 31.90
C LEU A 20 -4.25 -12.17 32.08
N ARG A 21 -4.56 -13.41 32.45
CA ARG A 21 -3.57 -14.50 32.60
C ARG A 21 -2.89 -14.86 31.28
N GLU A 22 -3.62 -14.93 30.17
CA GLU A 22 -3.05 -15.18 28.84
C GLU A 22 -2.19 -14.00 28.36
N THR A 23 -2.58 -12.77 28.68
CA THR A 23 -1.80 -11.56 28.39
C THR A 23 -0.46 -11.57 29.14
N PHE A 24 -0.46 -11.90 30.43
CA PHE A 24 0.78 -12.00 31.22
C PHE A 24 1.71 -13.12 30.71
N ALA A 25 1.16 -14.24 30.27
CA ALA A 25 1.95 -15.36 29.74
C ALA A 25 2.65 -15.02 28.39
N THR A 26 2.09 -14.13 27.58
CA THR A 26 2.67 -13.73 26.29
C THR A 26 3.53 -12.46 26.39
N PHE A 27 3.40 -11.68 27.45
CA PHE A 27 4.04 -10.38 27.60
C PHE A 27 5.57 -10.39 27.42
N PRO A 28 6.36 -11.35 27.92
CA PRO A 28 7.81 -11.37 27.68
C PRO A 28 8.18 -11.46 26.20
N ARG A 29 7.39 -12.20 25.40
CA ARG A 29 7.59 -12.28 23.94
C ARG A 29 7.19 -10.97 23.25
N ASP A 30 6.12 -10.34 23.70
CA ASP A 30 5.66 -9.06 23.16
C ASP A 30 6.63 -7.94 23.55
N LEU A 31 7.22 -7.97 24.75
CA LEU A 31 8.27 -7.04 25.17
C LEU A 31 9.51 -7.16 24.27
N PHE A 32 9.99 -8.38 24.04
CA PHE A 32 11.13 -8.60 23.14
C PHE A 32 10.80 -8.15 21.71
N ALA A 33 9.65 -8.54 21.17
CA ALA A 33 9.23 -8.16 19.82
C ALA A 33 9.05 -6.64 19.69
N GLY A 34 8.45 -5.97 20.69
CA GLY A 34 8.30 -4.53 20.72
C GLY A 34 9.63 -3.79 20.75
N THR A 35 10.62 -4.32 21.48
CA THR A 35 11.98 -3.78 21.50
C THR A 35 12.65 -3.93 20.12
N VAL A 36 12.53 -5.07 19.45
CA VAL A 36 13.05 -5.27 18.10
C VAL A 36 12.38 -4.30 17.12
N VAL A 37 11.07 -4.13 17.23
CA VAL A 37 10.33 -3.17 16.39
C VAL A 37 10.78 -1.74 16.65
N PHE A 38 10.98 -1.34 17.89
CA PHE A 38 11.52 -0.03 18.24
C PHE A 38 12.87 0.24 17.56
N LEU A 39 13.80 -0.70 17.65
CA LEU A 39 15.14 -0.59 17.06
C LEU A 39 15.13 -0.48 15.52
N VAL A 40 14.14 -1.08 14.86
CA VAL A 40 13.93 -0.95 13.40
C VAL A 40 13.22 0.36 13.06
N ALA A 41 12.21 0.72 13.86
CA ALA A 41 11.29 1.81 13.53
C ALA A 41 11.86 3.19 13.84
N MET A 42 12.71 3.33 14.86
CA MET A 42 13.30 4.62 15.23
C MET A 42 14.06 5.26 14.06
N PRO A 43 15.03 4.59 13.42
CA PRO A 43 15.72 5.15 12.24
C PRO A 43 14.77 5.44 11.08
N LEU A 44 13.75 4.59 10.88
CA LEU A 44 12.76 4.80 9.81
C LEU A 44 11.85 6.00 10.09
N CYS A 45 11.46 6.24 11.35
CA CYS A 45 10.69 7.43 11.73
C CYS A 45 11.46 8.71 11.42
N LEU A 46 12.73 8.76 11.86
CA LEU A 46 13.63 9.89 11.62
C LEU A 46 13.89 10.09 10.11
N GLY A 47 14.19 9.01 9.40
CA GLY A 47 14.47 9.05 7.97
C GLY A 47 13.25 9.51 7.15
N ILE A 48 12.04 9.04 7.46
CA ILE A 48 10.81 9.43 6.77
C ILE A 48 10.50 10.92 7.01
N ALA A 49 10.68 11.42 8.23
CA ALA A 49 10.48 12.84 8.52
C ALA A 49 11.46 13.71 7.73
N ASN A 50 12.73 13.36 7.76
CA ASN A 50 13.76 14.06 6.99
C ASN A 50 13.50 13.98 5.47
N ALA A 51 13.09 12.81 4.95
CA ALA A 51 12.69 12.62 3.56
C ALA A 51 11.48 13.45 3.16
N SER A 52 10.62 13.78 4.13
CA SER A 52 9.43 14.61 3.96
C SER A 52 9.73 16.10 4.09
N GLY A 53 10.98 16.49 4.38
CA GLY A 53 11.38 17.88 4.56
C GLY A 53 10.86 18.52 5.85
N VAL A 54 10.55 17.70 6.87
CA VAL A 54 10.07 18.15 8.18
C VAL A 54 11.01 17.71 9.28
N GLU A 55 10.88 18.32 10.44
CA GLU A 55 11.71 17.99 11.61
C GLU A 55 11.62 16.50 11.97
N PRO A 56 12.75 15.86 12.33
CA PRO A 56 12.79 14.45 12.70
C PRO A 56 11.84 14.09 13.84
N PHE A 57 11.53 15.04 14.72
CA PHE A 57 10.60 14.90 15.83
C PHE A 57 9.18 14.54 15.37
N ALA A 58 8.68 15.16 14.29
CA ALA A 58 7.36 14.86 13.70
C ALA A 58 7.21 13.37 13.32
N GLY A 59 8.28 12.75 12.83
CA GLY A 59 8.30 11.32 12.51
C GLY A 59 8.25 10.42 13.75
N LEU A 60 8.94 10.79 14.82
CA LEU A 60 8.89 10.06 16.11
C LEU A 60 7.49 10.17 16.74
N LEU A 61 6.88 11.36 16.72
CA LEU A 61 5.51 11.57 17.19
C LEU A 61 4.52 10.64 16.47
N SER A 62 4.64 10.51 15.16
CA SER A 62 3.80 9.58 14.38
C SER A 62 3.98 8.13 14.81
N GLY A 63 5.22 7.72 15.10
CA GLY A 63 5.52 6.39 15.63
C GLY A 63 4.94 6.15 17.03
N ILE A 64 5.02 7.17 17.90
CA ILE A 64 4.45 7.15 19.26
C ILE A 64 2.92 7.03 19.21
N ILE A 65 2.24 7.88 18.42
CA ILE A 65 0.78 7.81 18.25
C ILE A 65 0.37 6.46 17.66
N GLY A 66 1.08 6.00 16.63
CA GLY A 66 0.84 4.70 15.99
C GLY A 66 0.98 3.53 16.95
N GLY A 67 2.01 3.56 17.82
CA GLY A 67 2.27 2.52 18.83
C GLY A 67 1.34 2.57 20.02
N LEU A 68 0.97 3.75 20.52
CA LEU A 68 0.16 3.89 21.73
C LEU A 68 -1.33 3.96 21.41
N VAL A 69 -1.74 4.86 20.51
CA VAL A 69 -3.16 5.11 20.24
C VAL A 69 -3.72 4.13 19.24
N VAL A 70 -3.11 4.07 18.05
CA VAL A 70 -3.63 3.21 16.97
C VAL A 70 -3.54 1.74 17.37
N ALA A 71 -2.45 1.28 17.98
CA ALA A 71 -2.30 -0.12 18.38
C ALA A 71 -3.37 -0.58 19.38
N LEU A 72 -3.81 0.27 20.29
CA LEU A 72 -4.87 -0.06 21.26
C LEU A 72 -6.25 -0.13 20.59
N LEU A 73 -6.53 0.74 19.61
CA LEU A 73 -7.80 0.84 18.93
C LEU A 73 -7.91 -0.15 17.75
N SER A 74 -6.79 -0.52 17.15
CA SER A 74 -6.67 -1.37 15.96
C SER A 74 -7.46 -2.68 16.04
N GLY A 75 -7.90 -3.15 14.89
CA GLY A 75 -8.47 -4.48 14.69
C GLY A 75 -7.42 -5.58 14.60
N SER A 76 -6.18 -5.25 14.30
CA SER A 76 -5.07 -6.18 14.15
C SER A 76 -4.38 -6.48 15.50
N HIS A 77 -3.80 -7.66 15.59
CA HIS A 77 -3.00 -8.05 16.76
C HIS A 77 -1.51 -7.80 16.59
N LEU A 78 -1.02 -7.74 15.35
CA LEU A 78 0.41 -7.71 15.04
C LEU A 78 0.83 -6.54 14.15
N SER A 79 -0.13 -5.76 13.63
CA SER A 79 0.18 -4.56 12.84
C SER A 79 0.84 -3.49 13.70
N VAL A 80 1.84 -2.85 13.12
CA VAL A 80 2.54 -1.70 13.71
C VAL A 80 2.31 -0.51 12.80
N SER A 81 1.78 0.56 13.38
CA SER A 81 1.48 1.81 12.69
C SER A 81 2.54 2.88 12.98
N GLY A 82 2.67 3.83 12.08
CA GLY A 82 3.60 4.95 12.20
C GLY A 82 3.74 5.69 10.87
N PRO A 83 4.72 6.60 10.71
CA PRO A 83 4.91 7.33 9.48
C PRO A 83 5.25 6.36 8.35
N ALA A 84 4.65 6.59 7.19
CA ALA A 84 4.75 5.72 6.03
C ALA A 84 5.66 6.29 4.96
N ALA A 85 6.58 5.48 4.47
CA ALA A 85 7.45 5.84 3.36
C ALA A 85 6.66 6.16 2.08
N GLY A 86 5.50 5.51 1.89
CA GLY A 86 4.62 5.74 0.75
C GLY A 86 3.98 7.10 0.72
N LEU A 87 3.85 7.78 1.84
CA LEU A 87 3.25 9.11 1.92
C LEU A 87 4.25 10.25 1.78
N VAL A 88 5.57 9.98 1.80
CA VAL A 88 6.63 11.01 1.73
C VAL A 88 6.41 11.99 0.58
N VAL A 89 6.09 11.46 -0.60
CA VAL A 89 5.87 12.31 -1.80
C VAL A 89 4.67 13.23 -1.59
N ILE A 90 3.55 12.70 -1.09
CA ILE A 90 2.34 13.48 -0.84
C ILE A 90 2.60 14.54 0.24
N VAL A 91 3.42 14.23 1.25
CA VAL A 91 3.80 15.18 2.30
C VAL A 91 4.61 16.33 1.72
N VAL A 92 5.68 16.02 0.97
CA VAL A 92 6.55 17.05 0.35
C VAL A 92 5.76 17.95 -0.60
N ASP A 93 5.01 17.34 -1.53
CA ASP A 93 4.22 18.08 -2.51
C ASP A 93 3.07 18.86 -1.86
N GLY A 94 2.47 18.28 -0.81
CA GLY A 94 1.41 18.93 -0.04
C GLY A 94 1.90 20.16 0.71
N ILE A 95 3.05 20.07 1.39
CA ILE A 95 3.65 21.22 2.06
C ILE A 95 4.03 22.31 1.05
N ALA A 96 4.62 21.93 -0.08
CA ALA A 96 4.99 22.86 -1.14
C ALA A 96 3.78 23.59 -1.72
N LYS A 97 2.65 22.89 -1.97
CA LYS A 97 1.40 23.48 -2.50
C LYS A 97 0.67 24.34 -1.49
N LEU A 98 0.65 23.94 -0.22
CA LEU A 98 -0.06 24.67 0.84
C LEU A 98 0.80 25.78 1.49
N GLY A 99 2.09 25.84 1.18
CA GLY A 99 3.02 26.88 1.61
C GLY A 99 3.54 26.76 3.04
N SER A 100 2.95 25.92 3.91
CA SER A 100 3.42 25.73 5.27
C SER A 100 3.09 24.34 5.83
N PHE A 101 3.92 23.87 6.78
CA PHE A 101 3.66 22.61 7.48
C PHE A 101 2.40 22.70 8.36
N SER A 102 2.15 23.83 9.00
CA SER A 102 0.97 24.09 9.81
C SER A 102 -0.35 23.96 9.02
N THR A 103 -0.38 24.46 7.78
CA THR A 103 -1.52 24.26 6.87
C THR A 103 -1.63 22.80 6.42
N PHE A 104 -0.51 22.13 6.18
CA PHE A 104 -0.49 20.70 5.85
C PHE A 104 -1.04 19.84 7.00
N LEU A 105 -0.74 20.17 8.26
CA LEU A 105 -1.27 19.47 9.44
C LEU A 105 -2.80 19.54 9.50
N MET A 106 -3.40 20.64 9.06
CA MET A 106 -4.86 20.73 8.92
C MET A 106 -5.39 19.69 7.93
N ALA A 107 -4.71 19.49 6.80
CA ALA A 107 -5.09 18.46 5.83
C ALA A 107 -4.92 17.04 6.42
N VAL A 108 -3.90 16.78 7.24
CA VAL A 108 -3.70 15.49 7.93
C VAL A 108 -4.83 15.22 8.92
N MET A 109 -5.22 16.23 9.71
CA MET A 109 -6.33 16.11 10.66
C MET A 109 -7.65 15.80 9.97
N LEU A 110 -7.96 16.53 8.89
CA LEU A 110 -9.16 16.27 8.06
C LEU A 110 -9.11 14.90 7.36
N ALA A 111 -7.94 14.49 6.89
CA ALA A 111 -7.76 13.13 6.34
C ALA A 111 -8.10 12.07 7.38
N GLY A 112 -7.73 12.29 8.65
CA GLY A 112 -8.11 11.42 9.76
C GLY A 112 -9.63 11.34 9.95
N VAL A 113 -10.34 12.47 9.88
CA VAL A 113 -11.82 12.52 9.96
C VAL A 113 -12.45 11.75 8.80
N ILE A 114 -11.98 11.97 7.57
CA ILE A 114 -12.47 11.27 6.38
C ILE A 114 -12.21 9.76 6.50
N GLN A 115 -11.02 9.37 6.93
CA GLN A 115 -10.64 7.96 7.11
C GLN A 115 -11.48 7.27 8.20
N PHE A 116 -11.76 7.96 9.30
CA PHE A 116 -12.70 7.49 10.30
C PHE A 116 -14.10 7.29 9.71
N GLY A 117 -14.57 8.26 8.90
CA GLY A 117 -15.82 8.16 8.15
C GLY A 117 -15.85 6.94 7.23
N PHE A 118 -14.78 6.64 6.50
CA PHE A 118 -14.67 5.41 5.70
C PHE A 118 -14.85 4.15 6.56
N GLY A 119 -14.29 4.12 7.76
CA GLY A 119 -14.48 3.03 8.69
C GLY A 119 -15.92 2.90 9.23
N VAL A 120 -16.64 4.02 9.40
CA VAL A 120 -18.06 4.03 9.80
C VAL A 120 -18.95 3.54 8.65
N LEU A 121 -18.68 3.99 7.43
CA LEU A 121 -19.40 3.61 6.21
C LEU A 121 -19.07 2.20 5.72
N LYS A 122 -18.22 1.46 6.47
CA LYS A 122 -17.80 0.09 6.12
C LYS A 122 -17.09 0.01 4.76
N ALA A 123 -16.33 1.06 4.43
CA ALA A 123 -15.60 1.17 3.17
C ALA A 123 -14.33 0.28 3.13
N GLY A 124 -13.92 -0.32 4.23
CA GLY A 124 -12.74 -1.20 4.30
C GLY A 124 -12.76 -2.37 3.32
N ARG A 125 -13.95 -2.85 2.93
CA ARG A 125 -14.12 -3.89 1.91
C ARG A 125 -13.75 -3.45 0.49
N PHE A 126 -13.74 -2.13 0.19
CA PHE A 126 -13.43 -1.65 -1.15
C PHE A 126 -11.96 -1.86 -1.54
N ALA A 127 -11.06 -1.97 -0.58
CA ALA A 127 -9.66 -2.31 -0.85
C ALA A 127 -9.49 -3.67 -1.56
N ALA A 128 -10.40 -4.63 -1.30
CA ALA A 128 -10.38 -5.94 -1.95
C ALA A 128 -10.65 -5.87 -3.47
N TYR A 129 -11.21 -4.76 -3.97
CA TYR A 129 -11.45 -4.57 -5.41
C TYR A 129 -10.24 -3.97 -6.14
N VAL A 130 -9.20 -3.50 -5.42
CA VAL A 130 -7.99 -2.99 -6.05
C VAL A 130 -7.16 -4.15 -6.61
N PRO A 131 -6.86 -4.15 -7.92
CA PRO A 131 -6.11 -5.25 -8.53
C PRO A 131 -4.70 -5.38 -7.95
N SER A 132 -4.25 -6.61 -7.70
CA SER A 132 -2.93 -6.87 -7.11
C SER A 132 -1.75 -6.36 -7.96
N SER A 133 -1.92 -6.23 -9.28
CA SER A 133 -0.94 -5.63 -10.19
C SER A 133 -0.76 -4.14 -9.93
N VAL A 134 -1.86 -3.40 -9.71
CA VAL A 134 -1.86 -1.97 -9.37
C VAL A 134 -1.16 -1.75 -8.03
N ILE A 135 -1.46 -2.58 -7.02
CA ILE A 135 -0.83 -2.53 -5.70
C ILE A 135 0.69 -2.72 -5.80
N LYS A 136 1.12 -3.74 -6.55
CA LYS A 136 2.55 -4.00 -6.78
C LYS A 136 3.21 -2.84 -7.53
N GLY A 137 2.51 -2.25 -8.51
CA GLY A 137 2.96 -1.07 -9.24
C GLY A 137 3.13 0.14 -8.33
N MET A 138 2.15 0.42 -7.48
CA MET A 138 2.23 1.47 -6.47
C MET A 138 3.44 1.30 -5.54
N LEU A 139 3.64 0.11 -4.97
CA LEU A 139 4.78 -0.16 -4.09
C LEU A 139 6.12 0.00 -4.81
N ALA A 140 6.22 -0.45 -6.06
CA ALA A 140 7.43 -0.27 -6.87
C ALA A 140 7.69 1.22 -7.19
N ALA A 141 6.65 1.97 -7.53
CA ALA A 141 6.76 3.42 -7.78
C ALA A 141 7.21 4.18 -6.52
N ILE A 142 6.62 3.88 -5.36
CA ILE A 142 7.05 4.43 -4.07
C ILE A 142 8.54 4.11 -3.82
N GLY A 143 8.95 2.87 -4.08
CA GLY A 143 10.35 2.46 -3.95
C GLY A 143 11.30 3.30 -4.82
N LEU A 144 10.95 3.52 -6.09
CA LEU A 144 11.73 4.36 -7.01
C LEU A 144 11.77 5.81 -6.56
N LEU A 145 10.63 6.39 -6.16
CA LEU A 145 10.56 7.77 -5.67
C LEU A 145 11.42 7.97 -4.40
N LEU A 146 11.42 6.98 -3.48
CA LEU A 146 12.29 7.03 -2.30
C LEU A 146 13.76 7.06 -2.71
N ILE A 147 14.17 6.22 -3.66
CA ILE A 147 15.56 6.21 -4.15
C ILE A 147 15.91 7.57 -4.72
N PHE A 148 15.10 8.10 -5.65
CA PHE A 148 15.38 9.39 -6.31
C PHE A 148 15.46 10.55 -5.31
N LYS A 149 14.56 10.60 -4.32
CA LYS A 149 14.55 11.67 -3.31
C LYS A 149 15.68 11.55 -2.28
N GLN A 150 16.20 10.34 -2.02
CA GLN A 150 17.24 10.12 -1.00
C GLN A 150 18.67 10.14 -1.53
N VAL A 151 18.88 9.94 -2.83
CA VAL A 151 20.22 9.97 -3.43
C VAL A 151 20.96 11.30 -3.18
N PRO A 152 20.34 12.49 -3.35
CA PRO A 152 21.02 13.75 -3.04
C PRO A 152 21.43 13.85 -1.57
N LEU A 153 20.56 13.44 -0.64
CA LEU A 153 20.86 13.45 0.79
C LEU A 153 21.99 12.49 1.15
N ALA A 154 22.02 11.29 0.54
CA ALA A 154 23.10 10.33 0.67
C ALA A 154 24.43 10.88 0.12
N ALA A 155 24.38 11.78 -0.86
CA ALA A 155 25.53 12.49 -1.42
C ALA A 155 25.97 13.70 -0.58
N GLY A 156 25.24 14.03 0.50
CA GLY A 156 25.60 15.10 1.44
C GLY A 156 25.10 16.48 1.06
N PHE A 157 24.05 16.59 0.26
CA PHE A 157 23.41 17.88 0.04
C PHE A 157 22.53 18.25 1.25
N ALA A 158 22.82 19.33 1.93
CA ALA A 158 22.17 19.75 3.19
C ALA A 158 20.65 19.95 3.07
N ASN A 159 20.16 20.44 1.93
CA ASN A 159 18.75 20.78 1.71
C ASN A 159 17.94 19.65 1.05
N GLY A 160 18.28 18.39 1.31
CA GLY A 160 17.44 17.23 0.99
C GLY A 160 16.94 17.13 -0.45
N GLY A 161 17.68 17.62 -1.44
CA GLY A 161 17.33 17.45 -2.84
C GLY A 161 16.07 18.17 -3.33
N ALA A 162 15.37 18.92 -2.48
CA ALA A 162 14.20 19.72 -2.91
C ALA A 162 14.58 20.74 -3.99
N GLN A 163 15.77 21.34 -3.89
CA GLN A 163 16.31 22.22 -4.92
C GLN A 163 16.85 21.46 -6.13
N VAL A 164 17.35 20.23 -5.96
CA VAL A 164 17.83 19.38 -7.07
C VAL A 164 16.66 18.77 -7.83
N ALA A 165 15.59 18.38 -7.15
CA ALA A 165 14.38 17.85 -7.79
C ALA A 165 13.62 18.93 -8.59
N ALA A 166 13.67 20.18 -8.19
CA ALA A 166 13.09 21.32 -8.93
C ALA A 166 13.88 21.70 -10.20
N GLN A 167 15.12 21.22 -10.33
CA GLN A 167 16.02 21.49 -11.46
C GLN A 167 16.12 20.34 -12.48
N LEU A 168 15.37 19.26 -12.32
CA LEU A 168 15.32 18.16 -13.28
C LEU A 168 14.17 18.39 -14.27
N PRO A 169 14.29 19.31 -15.23
CA PRO A 169 14.42 18.95 -16.63
C PRO A 169 15.51 19.82 -17.33
N GLY A 170 16.66 19.22 -17.58
CA GLY A 170 17.54 19.73 -18.63
C GLY A 170 18.95 20.22 -18.24
N THR A 171 19.32 20.38 -16.97
CA THR A 171 20.68 20.78 -16.60
C THR A 171 21.21 19.94 -15.43
N ILE A 172 21.91 18.87 -15.77
CA ILE A 172 22.82 18.16 -14.84
C ILE A 172 24.06 19.05 -14.64
N THR A 173 23.89 20.16 -13.96
CA THR A 173 24.99 20.95 -13.44
C THR A 173 24.84 21.07 -11.93
N THR A 174 24.77 19.91 -11.24
CA THR A 174 25.12 19.88 -9.83
C THR A 174 26.63 20.05 -9.76
N PRO A 175 27.14 21.13 -9.14
CA PRO A 175 28.58 21.27 -9.01
C PRO A 175 29.08 20.10 -8.17
N PHE A 176 29.88 19.22 -8.76
CA PHE A 176 30.57 18.12 -8.05
C PHE A 176 31.31 18.62 -6.79
N GLY A 177 31.57 19.93 -6.69
CA GLY A 177 32.16 20.58 -5.53
C GLY A 177 31.27 20.71 -4.29
N ALA A 178 29.97 20.51 -4.39
CA ALA A 178 29.05 20.57 -3.25
C ALA A 178 28.77 19.18 -2.61
N MET A 179 29.33 18.11 -3.18
CA MET A 179 29.18 16.74 -2.63
C MET A 179 30.13 16.54 -1.43
N SER A 180 29.58 16.01 -0.33
CA SER A 180 30.41 15.58 0.81
C SER A 180 30.92 14.15 0.57
N LEU A 181 32.22 14.02 0.35
CA LEU A 181 32.86 12.71 0.20
C LEU A 181 32.64 11.81 1.43
N ALA A 182 32.64 12.42 2.63
CA ALA A 182 32.34 11.73 3.88
C ALA A 182 30.91 11.18 3.92
N ALA A 183 29.91 11.98 3.51
CA ALA A 183 28.52 11.53 3.46
C ALA A 183 28.35 10.39 2.43
N CYS A 184 28.92 10.52 1.24
CA CYS A 184 28.93 9.46 0.24
C CYS A 184 29.56 8.15 0.77
N ALA A 185 30.71 8.23 1.42
CA ALA A 185 31.37 7.06 2.00
C ALA A 185 30.50 6.39 3.07
N VAL A 186 29.92 7.19 3.98
CA VAL A 186 28.99 6.69 5.01
C VAL A 186 27.76 6.03 4.37
N ALA A 187 27.17 6.63 3.35
CA ALA A 187 26.00 6.07 2.65
C ALA A 187 26.34 4.74 1.95
N VAL A 188 27.46 4.68 1.22
CA VAL A 188 27.90 3.46 0.51
C VAL A 188 28.18 2.32 1.50
N VAL A 189 28.94 2.60 2.57
CA VAL A 189 29.20 1.62 3.63
C VAL A 189 27.91 1.16 4.28
N SER A 190 26.98 2.07 4.55
CA SER A 190 25.66 1.75 5.12
C SER A 190 24.85 0.82 4.21
N ILE A 191 24.81 1.10 2.91
CA ILE A 191 24.10 0.25 1.93
C ILE A 191 24.79 -1.12 1.84
N ALA A 192 26.13 -1.17 1.83
CA ALA A 192 26.88 -2.43 1.80
C ALA A 192 26.59 -3.29 3.05
N ILE A 193 26.51 -2.69 4.22
CA ILE A 193 26.12 -3.39 5.46
C ILE A 193 24.68 -3.90 5.37
N LEU A 194 23.73 -3.06 4.95
CA LEU A 194 22.33 -3.47 4.80
C LEU A 194 22.18 -4.65 3.83
N ALA A 195 22.87 -4.61 2.71
CA ALA A 195 22.90 -5.70 1.74
C ALA A 195 23.59 -6.96 2.29
N GLY A 196 24.74 -6.80 2.93
CA GLY A 196 25.49 -7.88 3.54
C GLY A 196 24.72 -8.60 4.65
N TRP A 197 24.01 -7.83 5.51
CA TRP A 197 23.20 -8.37 6.62
C TRP A 197 22.12 -9.36 6.18
N GLU A 198 21.61 -9.21 4.94
CA GLU A 198 20.60 -10.10 4.39
C GLU A 198 21.19 -11.39 3.77
N THR A 199 22.50 -11.46 3.60
CA THR A 199 23.14 -12.64 3.00
C THR A 199 23.08 -13.85 3.93
N LYS A 200 22.98 -15.04 3.32
CA LYS A 200 22.99 -16.31 4.07
C LYS A 200 24.27 -16.50 4.91
N ALA A 201 25.39 -15.96 4.44
CA ALA A 201 26.68 -16.04 5.13
C ALA A 201 26.68 -15.26 6.45
N MET A 202 26.18 -14.00 6.42
CA MET A 202 26.12 -13.16 7.61
C MET A 202 25.09 -13.64 8.62
N ARG A 203 23.95 -14.16 8.17
CA ARG A 203 22.90 -14.72 9.05
C ARG A 203 23.32 -15.95 9.87
N ARG A 204 24.52 -16.52 9.62
CA ARG A 204 25.11 -17.58 10.46
C ARG A 204 25.53 -17.05 11.84
N PHE A 205 25.93 -15.78 11.93
CA PHE A 205 26.36 -15.18 13.18
C PHE A 205 25.18 -14.83 14.07
N ALA A 206 25.28 -15.19 15.36
CA ALA A 206 24.22 -14.93 16.34
C ALA A 206 23.93 -13.44 16.50
N LEU A 207 24.96 -12.59 16.47
CA LEU A 207 24.85 -11.13 16.55
C LEU A 207 24.02 -10.56 15.39
N VAL A 208 24.24 -11.02 14.15
CA VAL A 208 23.49 -10.57 12.95
C VAL A 208 22.02 -10.97 13.02
N ARG A 209 21.72 -12.08 13.67
CA ARG A 209 20.31 -12.50 13.89
C ARG A 209 19.63 -11.70 15.00
N ALA A 210 20.39 -11.26 16.00
CA ALA A 210 19.87 -10.53 17.16
C ALA A 210 19.69 -9.03 16.89
N VAL A 211 20.57 -8.43 16.07
CA VAL A 211 20.61 -6.98 15.80
C VAL A 211 19.99 -6.68 14.43
N PRO A 212 18.93 -5.85 14.36
CA PRO A 212 18.38 -5.40 13.09
C PRO A 212 19.41 -4.59 12.26
N ALA A 213 19.46 -4.82 10.93
CA ALA A 213 20.39 -4.14 10.04
C ALA A 213 20.32 -2.59 10.12
N PRO A 214 19.13 -1.94 10.18
CA PRO A 214 19.07 -0.48 10.34
C PRO A 214 19.74 0.03 11.61
N LEU A 215 19.61 -0.71 12.72
CA LEU A 215 20.29 -0.34 13.97
C LEU A 215 21.82 -0.46 13.83
N ALA A 216 22.30 -1.54 13.22
CA ALA A 216 23.73 -1.70 13.00
C ALA A 216 24.35 -0.55 12.18
N VAL A 217 23.62 -0.10 11.14
CA VAL A 217 24.03 1.06 10.32
C VAL A 217 24.05 2.34 11.14
N VAL A 218 23.02 2.60 11.94
CA VAL A 218 22.96 3.80 12.78
C VAL A 218 24.08 3.80 13.82
N MET A 219 24.29 2.68 14.50
CA MET A 219 25.37 2.56 15.50
C MET A 219 26.75 2.79 14.88
N LEU A 220 26.99 2.20 13.69
CA LEU A 220 28.23 2.43 12.96
C LEU A 220 28.37 3.91 12.54
N GLY A 221 27.29 4.52 12.06
CA GLY A 221 27.28 5.94 11.71
C GLY A 221 27.65 6.84 12.89
N ILE A 222 27.09 6.58 14.07
CA ILE A 222 27.46 7.29 15.31
C ILE A 222 28.94 7.08 15.63
N VAL A 223 29.43 5.84 15.58
CA VAL A 223 30.86 5.55 15.86
C VAL A 223 31.77 6.28 14.87
N ILE A 224 31.43 6.26 13.57
CA ILE A 224 32.20 6.99 12.54
C ILE A 224 32.18 8.49 12.82
N THR A 225 31.01 9.06 13.16
CA THR A 225 30.89 10.50 13.49
C THR A 225 31.78 10.87 14.67
N LEU A 226 31.70 10.12 15.75
CA LEU A 226 32.53 10.36 16.94
C LEU A 226 34.03 10.19 16.65
N ALA A 227 34.41 9.17 15.87
CA ALA A 227 35.79 8.95 15.48
C ALA A 227 36.36 10.09 14.61
N LEU A 228 35.54 10.60 13.67
CA LEU A 228 35.92 11.73 12.83
C LEU A 228 35.96 13.04 13.61
N ASP A 229 35.00 13.28 14.53
CA ASP A 229 35.00 14.46 15.41
C ASP A 229 36.29 14.53 16.24
N TYR A 230 36.81 13.36 16.67
CA TYR A 230 38.06 13.28 17.48
C TYR A 230 39.35 13.30 16.64
N ALA A 231 39.42 12.47 15.59
CA ALA A 231 40.67 12.23 14.85
C ALA A 231 40.86 13.14 13.64
N ALA A 232 39.78 13.62 13.01
CA ALA A 232 39.80 14.41 11.78
C ALA A 232 38.59 15.35 11.69
N PRO A 233 38.53 16.41 12.53
CA PRO A 233 37.33 17.28 12.61
C PRO A 233 36.92 17.91 11.27
N GLY A 234 37.88 18.15 10.37
CA GLY A 234 37.62 18.70 9.03
C GLY A 234 36.88 17.75 8.06
N PHE A 235 36.82 16.45 8.39
CA PHE A 235 36.09 15.44 7.62
C PHE A 235 34.82 14.97 8.34
N ALA A 236 34.56 15.43 9.55
CA ALA A 236 33.36 15.07 10.28
C ALA A 236 32.12 15.67 9.62
N PRO A 237 30.98 14.93 9.56
CA PRO A 237 29.73 15.49 9.09
C PRO A 237 29.36 16.74 9.91
N PRO A 238 29.13 17.91 9.30
CA PRO A 238 28.73 19.11 10.02
C PRO A 238 27.39 18.90 10.73
N ALA A 239 27.07 19.74 11.71
CA ALA A 239 25.86 19.60 12.55
C ALA A 239 24.57 19.57 11.71
N GLU A 240 24.53 20.31 10.61
CA GLU A 240 23.40 20.36 9.66
C GLU A 240 23.17 19.03 8.89
N HIS A 241 24.18 18.15 8.84
CA HIS A 241 24.11 16.82 8.25
C HIS A 241 23.88 15.71 9.28
N ARG A 242 23.52 16.07 10.50
CA ARG A 242 23.14 15.15 11.58
C ARG A 242 21.67 15.35 11.92
N VAL A 243 21.09 14.38 12.60
CA VAL A 243 19.72 14.50 13.15
C VAL A 243 19.70 15.63 14.17
N SER A 244 18.68 16.46 14.12
CA SER A 244 18.44 17.52 15.11
C SER A 244 17.11 17.27 15.78
N LEU A 245 17.14 16.81 17.04
CA LEU A 245 15.97 16.71 17.90
C LEU A 245 16.04 17.80 18.95
N PRO A 246 14.89 18.46 19.25
CA PRO A 246 14.82 19.44 20.31
C PRO A 246 15.07 18.77 21.67
N SER A 247 15.72 19.50 22.59
CA SER A 247 15.89 19.04 23.96
C SER A 247 14.58 19.28 24.75
N LEU A 248 13.91 18.19 25.13
CA LEU A 248 12.63 18.25 25.86
C LEU A 248 12.84 18.29 27.39
N ALA A 249 13.66 19.23 27.86
CA ALA A 249 14.00 19.34 29.28
C ALA A 249 12.86 19.93 30.14
N SER A 250 11.87 20.56 29.52
CA SER A 250 10.74 21.19 30.23
C SER A 250 9.44 21.06 29.45
N PHE A 251 8.31 21.24 30.13
CA PHE A 251 7.00 21.26 29.45
C PHE A 251 6.88 22.39 28.41
N ALA A 252 7.50 23.55 28.71
CA ALA A 252 7.57 24.65 27.77
C ALA A 252 8.35 24.27 26.48
N ALA A 253 9.49 23.58 26.64
CA ALA A 253 10.26 23.07 25.51
C ALA A 253 9.48 22.03 24.67
N LEU A 254 8.72 21.14 25.32
CA LEU A 254 7.83 20.22 24.64
C LEU A 254 6.76 20.95 23.83
N ASN A 255 6.09 21.94 24.43
CA ASN A 255 5.05 22.70 23.74
C ASN A 255 5.61 23.53 22.57
N ALA A 256 6.84 24.03 22.70
CA ALA A 256 7.53 24.74 21.61
C ALA A 256 7.99 23.81 20.46
N ALA A 257 8.19 22.52 20.76
CA ALA A 257 8.56 21.50 19.77
C ALA A 257 7.35 20.89 19.04
N LEU A 258 6.13 21.21 19.46
CA LEU A 258 4.90 20.76 18.79
C LEU A 258 4.44 21.80 17.79
N ASP A 259 4.17 21.35 16.58
CA ASP A 259 3.52 22.16 15.56
C ASP A 259 2.01 22.01 15.63
N TRP A 260 1.31 23.11 15.47
CA TRP A 260 -0.15 23.16 15.56
C TRP A 260 -0.77 23.40 14.18
N PRO A 261 -1.93 22.78 13.88
CA PRO A 261 -2.62 23.01 12.62
C PRO A 261 -3.18 24.42 12.52
N ASN A 262 -3.11 25.00 11.33
CA ASN A 262 -3.73 26.28 11.04
C ASN A 262 -5.23 26.10 10.75
N PHE A 263 -6.08 26.36 11.74
CA PHE A 263 -7.54 26.21 11.64
C PHE A 263 -8.19 27.22 10.69
N GLU A 264 -7.57 28.37 10.41
CA GLU A 264 -8.09 29.36 9.44
C GLU A 264 -8.17 28.77 8.04
N GLN A 265 -7.33 27.79 7.74
CA GLN A 265 -7.28 27.13 6.45
C GLN A 265 -8.34 26.03 6.25
N LEU A 266 -9.28 25.87 7.21
CA LEU A 266 -10.38 24.90 7.11
C LEU A 266 -11.27 25.14 5.86
N VAL A 267 -11.41 26.39 5.45
CA VAL A 267 -12.21 26.76 4.26
C VAL A 267 -11.44 26.67 2.94
N ASN A 268 -10.12 26.42 2.99
CA ASN A 268 -9.28 26.32 1.80
C ASN A 268 -9.57 25.02 1.03
N PRO A 269 -10.02 25.08 -0.26
CA PRO A 269 -10.34 23.90 -1.05
C PRO A 269 -9.14 22.97 -1.28
N ASP A 270 -7.92 23.51 -1.34
CA ASP A 270 -6.72 22.72 -1.57
C ASP A 270 -6.36 21.86 -0.37
N VAL A 271 -6.67 22.33 0.86
CA VAL A 271 -6.57 21.53 2.09
C VAL A 271 -7.51 20.33 2.03
N TRP A 272 -8.76 20.48 1.58
CA TRP A 272 -9.70 19.39 1.43
C TRP A 272 -9.33 18.41 0.32
N ARG A 273 -8.80 18.90 -0.81
CA ARG A 273 -8.28 18.04 -1.89
C ARG A 273 -7.14 17.15 -1.39
N LEU A 274 -6.19 17.77 -0.67
CA LEU A 274 -5.07 17.05 -0.11
C LEU A 274 -5.52 16.07 0.99
N ALA A 275 -6.45 16.48 1.86
CA ALA A 275 -7.03 15.64 2.90
C ALA A 275 -7.71 14.39 2.32
N MET A 276 -8.49 14.55 1.24
CA MET A 276 -9.11 13.41 0.54
C MET A 276 -8.07 12.49 -0.06
N THR A 277 -7.03 13.03 -0.71
CA THR A 277 -5.92 12.26 -1.28
C THR A 277 -5.20 11.46 -0.20
N LEU A 278 -4.83 12.11 0.91
CA LEU A 278 -4.20 11.46 2.06
C LEU A 278 -5.10 10.37 2.64
N ALA A 279 -6.39 10.65 2.84
CA ALA A 279 -7.33 9.67 3.40
C ALA A 279 -7.45 8.41 2.53
N ILE A 280 -7.56 8.57 1.21
CA ILE A 280 -7.65 7.45 0.27
C ILE A 280 -6.36 6.65 0.26
N VAL A 281 -5.22 7.31 0.08
CA VAL A 281 -3.92 6.63 -0.05
C VAL A 281 -3.51 5.97 1.28
N ALA A 282 -3.65 6.66 2.41
CA ALA A 282 -3.37 6.09 3.73
C ALA A 282 -4.29 4.91 4.06
N SER A 283 -5.56 4.97 3.66
CA SER A 283 -6.49 3.85 3.83
C SER A 283 -6.09 2.63 2.98
N LEU A 284 -5.74 2.84 1.71
CA LEU A 284 -5.29 1.77 0.83
C LEU A 284 -4.00 1.13 1.37
N GLU A 285 -2.98 1.94 1.73
CA GLU A 285 -1.72 1.45 2.27
C GLU A 285 -1.93 0.65 3.56
N THR A 286 -2.78 1.16 4.46
CA THR A 286 -3.14 0.47 5.70
C THR A 286 -3.81 -0.87 5.44
N LEU A 287 -4.83 -0.93 4.58
CA LEU A 287 -5.58 -2.15 4.32
C LEU A 287 -4.74 -3.21 3.61
N LEU A 288 -3.84 -2.78 2.71
CA LEU A 288 -2.89 -3.68 2.06
C LEU A 288 -1.85 -4.23 3.03
N SER A 289 -1.33 -3.38 3.92
CA SER A 289 -0.42 -3.81 4.99
C SER A 289 -1.12 -4.79 5.93
N LEU A 290 -2.38 -4.55 6.25
CA LEU A 290 -3.20 -5.44 7.07
C LEU A 290 -3.33 -6.83 6.46
N GLU A 291 -3.70 -6.91 5.18
CA GLU A 291 -3.80 -8.18 4.44
C GLU A 291 -2.45 -8.92 4.39
N ALA A 292 -1.37 -8.19 4.17
CA ALA A 292 -0.03 -8.77 4.16
C ALA A 292 0.37 -9.34 5.54
N VAL A 293 0.02 -8.64 6.62
CA VAL A 293 0.27 -9.12 8.01
C VAL A 293 -0.55 -10.36 8.32
N GLU A 294 -1.82 -10.42 7.91
CA GLU A 294 -2.67 -11.60 8.09
C GLU A 294 -2.09 -12.85 7.41
N ARG A 295 -1.46 -12.68 6.25
CA ARG A 295 -0.82 -13.79 5.52
C ARG A 295 0.37 -14.38 6.26
N ILE A 296 1.14 -13.55 6.98
CA ILE A 296 2.34 -13.94 7.72
C ILE A 296 2.07 -14.23 9.21
N ASP A 297 0.88 -13.92 9.72
CA ASP A 297 0.50 -14.25 11.12
C ASP A 297 0.52 -15.76 11.33
N PRO A 298 1.35 -16.29 12.25
CA PRO A 298 1.39 -17.72 12.56
C PRO A 298 0.04 -18.28 13.02
N LYS A 299 -0.78 -17.43 13.67
CA LYS A 299 -2.11 -17.82 14.17
C LYS A 299 -3.23 -17.60 13.14
N LYS A 300 -2.90 -17.11 11.93
CA LYS A 300 -3.87 -16.83 10.84
C LYS A 300 -5.09 -16.04 11.29
N ARG A 301 -4.88 -15.06 12.17
CA ARG A 301 -5.96 -14.20 12.67
C ARG A 301 -6.32 -13.17 11.61
N THR A 302 -7.61 -12.95 11.43
CA THR A 302 -8.14 -11.90 10.54
C THR A 302 -8.45 -10.65 11.36
N ALA A 303 -8.16 -9.50 10.81
CA ALA A 303 -8.49 -8.21 11.39
C ALA A 303 -9.76 -7.64 10.72
N HIS A 304 -10.45 -6.74 11.40
CA HIS A 304 -11.60 -6.05 10.82
C HIS A 304 -11.11 -4.79 10.10
N PRO A 305 -11.22 -4.71 8.74
CA PRO A 305 -10.75 -3.57 7.97
C PRO A 305 -11.37 -2.25 8.43
N ASP A 306 -12.69 -2.24 8.69
CA ASP A 306 -13.40 -1.04 9.11
C ASP A 306 -12.97 -0.54 10.50
N ARG A 307 -12.64 -1.47 11.41
CA ARG A 307 -12.08 -1.09 12.71
C ARG A 307 -10.69 -0.50 12.58
N GLU A 308 -9.89 -1.06 11.68
CA GLU A 308 -8.56 -0.53 11.38
C GLU A 308 -8.62 0.89 10.82
N LEU A 309 -9.52 1.16 9.85
CA LEU A 309 -9.72 2.51 9.31
C LEU A 309 -10.13 3.51 10.39
N LYS A 310 -11.00 3.13 11.34
CA LYS A 310 -11.37 3.99 12.48
C LYS A 310 -10.16 4.28 13.38
N ALA A 311 -9.37 3.26 13.69
CA ALA A 311 -8.17 3.41 14.52
C ALA A 311 -7.14 4.34 13.87
N GLN A 312 -6.87 4.14 12.58
CA GLN A 312 -5.96 4.98 11.81
C GLN A 312 -6.51 6.40 11.66
N GLY A 313 -7.83 6.56 11.46
CA GLY A 313 -8.48 7.87 11.41
C GLY A 313 -8.28 8.65 12.69
N ILE A 314 -8.47 8.04 13.87
CA ILE A 314 -8.18 8.67 15.18
C ILE A 314 -6.70 9.00 15.29
N GLY A 315 -5.81 8.09 14.87
CA GLY A 315 -4.37 8.34 14.85
C GLY A 315 -3.99 9.55 14.00
N ASN A 316 -4.57 9.68 12.81
CA ASN A 316 -4.31 10.79 11.90
C ASN A 316 -4.92 12.11 12.37
N MET A 317 -6.10 12.08 13.01
CA MET A 317 -6.62 13.28 13.68
C MET A 317 -5.66 13.79 14.75
N MET A 318 -5.14 12.90 15.61
CA MET A 318 -4.16 13.26 16.62
C MET A 318 -2.83 13.70 15.99
N ALA A 319 -2.37 13.01 14.96
CA ALA A 319 -1.13 13.37 14.26
C ALA A 319 -1.20 14.80 13.71
N GLY A 320 -2.27 15.15 12.99
CA GLY A 320 -2.49 16.51 12.50
C GLY A 320 -2.65 17.55 13.61
N ALA A 321 -3.19 17.16 14.76
CA ALA A 321 -3.41 18.07 15.89
C ALA A 321 -2.13 18.45 16.64
N ILE A 322 -1.07 17.63 16.62
CA ILE A 322 0.14 17.85 17.45
C ILE A 322 1.44 17.88 16.62
N GLY A 323 1.37 18.08 15.31
CA GLY A 323 2.56 18.24 14.48
C GLY A 323 3.23 16.94 14.05
N ALA A 324 2.51 15.84 13.98
CA ALA A 324 3.04 14.56 13.52
C ALA A 324 2.75 14.32 12.03
N LEU A 325 3.57 13.49 11.38
CA LEU A 325 3.34 13.02 10.03
C LEU A 325 2.12 12.08 9.95
N PRO A 326 1.48 11.95 8.77
CA PRO A 326 0.37 11.04 8.60
C PRO A 326 0.80 9.58 8.86
N ILE A 327 -0.11 8.85 9.51
CA ILE A 327 0.11 7.51 10.04
C ILE A 327 -0.61 6.48 9.18
N THR A 328 0.08 5.37 8.89
CA THR A 328 -0.51 4.16 8.29
C THR A 328 -0.02 2.91 9.01
N SER A 329 -0.66 1.77 8.76
CA SER A 329 -0.07 0.47 9.09
C SER A 329 1.07 0.17 8.13
N VAL A 330 2.25 -0.18 8.65
CA VAL A 330 3.48 -0.33 7.85
C VAL A 330 3.93 -1.79 7.83
N ILE A 331 3.95 -2.41 6.63
CA ILE A 331 4.30 -3.83 6.45
C ILE A 331 5.71 -4.17 6.97
N VAL A 332 6.70 -3.30 6.78
CA VAL A 332 8.10 -3.56 7.18
C VAL A 332 8.21 -3.73 8.69
N ARG A 333 7.59 -2.82 9.46
CA ARG A 333 7.57 -2.87 10.92
C ARG A 333 6.73 -4.03 11.44
N SER A 334 5.56 -4.25 10.83
CA SER A 334 4.66 -5.34 11.19
C SER A 334 5.29 -6.71 10.91
N SER A 335 6.01 -6.86 9.81
CA SER A 335 6.77 -8.07 9.49
C SER A 335 7.89 -8.31 10.50
N ALA A 336 8.64 -7.27 10.89
CA ALA A 336 9.65 -7.37 11.93
C ALA A 336 9.02 -7.83 13.27
N ASN A 337 7.84 -7.30 13.62
CA ASN A 337 7.08 -7.68 14.79
C ASN A 337 6.71 -9.17 14.80
N VAL A 338 6.17 -9.66 13.68
CA VAL A 338 5.83 -11.08 13.50
C VAL A 338 7.06 -11.97 13.59
N HIS A 339 8.13 -11.62 12.90
CA HIS A 339 9.37 -12.40 12.90
C HIS A 339 10.10 -12.39 14.25
N ALA A 340 9.94 -11.32 15.04
CA ALA A 340 10.42 -11.27 16.42
C ALA A 340 9.58 -12.11 17.40
N GLY A 341 8.47 -12.71 16.94
CA GLY A 341 7.65 -13.62 17.73
C GLY A 341 6.54 -12.95 18.53
N ALA A 342 6.11 -11.75 18.14
CA ALA A 342 4.98 -11.05 18.75
C ALA A 342 3.72 -11.93 18.78
N GLN A 343 3.01 -11.89 19.90
CA GLN A 343 1.79 -12.66 20.12
C GLN A 343 0.54 -11.79 20.17
N SER A 344 0.69 -10.52 20.55
CA SER A 344 -0.42 -9.60 20.75
C SER A 344 -0.05 -8.15 20.39
N ARG A 345 -1.04 -7.27 20.47
CA ARG A 345 -0.88 -5.82 20.24
C ARG A 345 0.04 -5.14 21.25
N TRP A 346 0.33 -5.77 22.39
CA TRP A 346 1.22 -5.24 23.40
C TRP A 346 2.64 -5.02 22.87
N SER A 347 3.08 -5.79 21.88
CA SER A 347 4.35 -5.53 21.20
C SER A 347 4.41 -4.14 20.54
N ALA A 348 3.33 -3.71 19.90
CA ALA A 348 3.23 -2.38 19.30
C ALA A 348 3.13 -1.28 20.39
N VAL A 349 2.46 -1.55 21.51
CA VAL A 349 2.40 -0.61 22.64
C VAL A 349 3.78 -0.44 23.29
N VAL A 350 4.52 -1.54 23.51
CA VAL A 350 5.90 -1.50 24.01
C VAL A 350 6.80 -0.69 23.06
N HIS A 351 6.67 -0.91 21.75
CA HIS A 351 7.38 -0.11 20.76
C HIS A 351 7.08 1.39 20.89
N GLY A 352 5.80 1.77 21.02
CA GLY A 352 5.39 3.16 21.20
C GLY A 352 5.93 3.79 22.50
N LEU A 353 5.92 3.03 23.61
CA LEU A 353 6.50 3.47 24.89
C LEU A 353 8.01 3.66 24.81
N LEU A 354 8.71 2.74 24.11
CA LEU A 354 10.16 2.86 23.91
C LEU A 354 10.51 4.06 23.01
N LEU A 355 9.71 4.35 21.98
CA LEU A 355 9.87 5.58 21.18
C LEU A 355 9.67 6.82 22.05
N LEU A 356 8.62 6.86 22.87
CA LEU A 356 8.37 7.97 23.78
C LEU A 356 9.53 8.15 24.77
N ALA A 357 9.99 7.07 25.38
CA ALA A 357 11.13 7.10 26.30
C ALA A 357 12.42 7.57 25.61
N SER A 358 12.65 7.16 24.36
CA SER A 358 13.85 7.52 23.59
C SER A 358 13.94 9.01 23.29
N VAL A 359 12.81 9.68 23.10
CA VAL A 359 12.77 11.13 22.87
C VAL A 359 13.26 11.91 24.09
N PHE A 360 13.02 11.42 25.30
CA PHE A 360 13.49 12.08 26.52
C PHE A 360 14.90 11.62 26.92
N ALA A 361 15.21 10.33 26.78
CA ALA A 361 16.44 9.76 27.34
C ALA A 361 17.59 9.68 26.33
N LEU A 362 17.32 9.58 25.03
CA LEU A 362 18.33 9.29 23.99
C LEU A 362 18.54 10.44 23.01
N THR A 363 17.98 11.64 23.24
CA THR A 363 18.09 12.79 22.31
C THR A 363 19.54 13.11 21.97
N ALA A 364 20.44 13.13 22.96
CA ALA A 364 21.87 13.40 22.74
C ALA A 364 22.53 12.36 21.82
N VAL A 365 22.17 11.08 21.94
CA VAL A 365 22.69 9.99 21.10
C VAL A 365 22.09 10.04 19.70
N ILE A 366 20.78 10.32 19.61
CA ILE A 366 20.07 10.42 18.33
C ILE A 366 20.61 11.57 17.49
N ASN A 367 20.99 12.70 18.11
CA ASN A 367 21.57 13.86 17.43
C ASN A 367 23.00 13.61 16.88
N LEU A 368 23.61 12.48 17.20
CA LEU A 368 24.87 12.05 16.57
C LEU A 368 24.67 11.26 15.26
N ILE A 369 23.43 10.91 14.91
CA ILE A 369 23.15 10.09 13.74
C ILE A 369 23.35 10.91 12.46
N PRO A 370 24.23 10.49 11.53
CA PRO A 370 24.37 11.15 10.23
C PRO A 370 23.13 10.95 9.38
N LEU A 371 22.65 12.01 8.71
CA LEU A 371 21.51 11.92 7.78
C LEU A 371 21.79 10.96 6.61
N ALA A 372 23.05 10.81 6.19
CA ALA A 372 23.46 9.87 5.16
C ALA A 372 23.15 8.41 5.51
N CYS A 373 23.22 8.02 6.81
CA CYS A 373 22.79 6.69 7.26
C CYS A 373 21.29 6.47 7.09
N LEU A 374 20.48 7.49 7.42
CA LEU A 374 19.03 7.43 7.27
C LEU A 374 18.63 7.38 5.80
N ALA A 375 19.30 8.18 4.95
CA ALA A 375 19.11 8.15 3.51
C ALA A 375 19.44 6.75 2.94
N ALA A 376 20.55 6.15 3.35
CA ALA A 376 20.95 4.80 2.94
C ALA A 376 19.89 3.74 3.33
N ILE A 377 19.32 3.82 4.54
CA ILE A 377 18.25 2.92 5.00
C ILE A 377 17.00 3.08 4.11
N LEU A 378 16.63 4.31 3.75
CA LEU A 378 15.47 4.57 2.89
C LEU A 378 15.73 4.14 1.44
N ILE A 379 16.92 4.39 0.88
CA ILE A 379 17.33 3.88 -0.45
C ILE A 379 17.24 2.35 -0.46
N PHE A 380 17.78 1.68 0.55
CA PHE A 380 17.72 0.22 0.63
C PHE A 380 16.29 -0.30 0.76
N THR A 381 15.44 0.41 1.50
CA THR A 381 14.00 0.12 1.57
C THR A 381 13.33 0.30 0.21
N GLY A 382 13.65 1.37 -0.51
CA GLY A 382 13.19 1.61 -1.88
C GLY A 382 13.60 0.49 -2.85
N LEU A 383 14.85 0.04 -2.79
CA LEU A 383 15.35 -1.10 -3.56
C LEU A 383 14.60 -2.41 -3.25
N LYS A 384 14.17 -2.60 -2.01
CA LYS A 384 13.34 -3.76 -1.62
C LYS A 384 11.93 -3.69 -2.18
N LEU A 385 11.35 -2.50 -2.26
CA LEU A 385 10.00 -2.29 -2.82
C LEU A 385 10.01 -2.42 -4.36
N ALA A 386 11.05 -1.91 -5.02
CA ALA A 386 11.22 -1.92 -6.47
C ALA A 386 12.17 -3.01 -6.96
N LYS A 387 12.16 -4.20 -6.35
CA LYS A 387 13.06 -5.30 -6.72
C LYS A 387 12.91 -5.69 -8.20
N PRO A 388 14.01 -5.86 -8.97
CA PRO A 388 13.95 -6.36 -10.35
C PRO A 388 13.20 -7.69 -10.50
N SER A 389 13.31 -8.57 -9.49
CA SER A 389 12.59 -9.83 -9.44
C SER A 389 11.07 -9.67 -9.40
N LEU A 390 10.56 -8.56 -8.83
CA LEU A 390 9.13 -8.23 -8.84
C LEU A 390 8.65 -7.94 -10.26
N PHE A 391 9.40 -7.13 -11.02
CA PHE A 391 9.10 -6.82 -12.43
C PHE A 391 9.07 -8.09 -13.28
N ALA A 392 10.09 -8.93 -13.15
CA ALA A 392 10.15 -10.22 -13.84
C ALA A 392 8.99 -11.16 -13.43
N ALA A 393 8.63 -11.20 -12.16
CA ALA A 393 7.54 -12.03 -11.66
C ALA A 393 6.17 -11.57 -12.18
N VAL A 394 5.93 -10.26 -12.29
CA VAL A 394 4.68 -9.73 -12.85
C VAL A 394 4.64 -9.91 -14.36
N ALA A 395 5.76 -9.70 -15.08
CA ALA A 395 5.86 -9.93 -16.51
C ALA A 395 5.53 -11.38 -16.91
N LYS A 396 6.02 -12.36 -16.13
CA LYS A 396 5.69 -13.79 -16.32
C LYS A 396 4.21 -14.13 -16.13
N GLN A 397 3.43 -13.28 -15.46
CA GLN A 397 1.99 -13.49 -15.26
C GLN A 397 1.14 -13.07 -16.46
N GLY A 398 1.78 -12.59 -17.53
CA GLY A 398 1.14 -12.19 -18.76
C GLY A 398 0.89 -10.69 -18.88
N PHE A 399 0.66 -10.26 -20.13
CA PHE A 399 0.49 -8.84 -20.48
C PHE A 399 -0.69 -8.18 -19.75
N GLU A 400 -1.76 -8.93 -19.49
CA GLU A 400 -2.97 -8.43 -18.82
C GLU A 400 -2.71 -7.95 -17.38
N ARG A 401 -1.69 -8.51 -16.70
CA ARG A 401 -1.27 -8.09 -15.36
C ARG A 401 -0.08 -7.13 -15.40
N PHE A 402 0.76 -7.26 -16.43
CA PHE A 402 1.96 -6.43 -16.57
C PHE A 402 1.63 -5.01 -17.01
N ALA A 403 0.66 -4.82 -17.94
CA ALA A 403 0.28 -3.49 -18.41
C ALA A 403 -0.25 -2.58 -17.28
N PRO A 404 -1.24 -2.98 -16.44
CA PRO A 404 -1.66 -2.15 -15.31
C PRO A 404 -0.54 -1.87 -14.31
N PHE A 405 0.36 -2.82 -14.07
CA PHE A 405 1.53 -2.64 -13.21
C PHE A 405 2.44 -1.51 -13.70
N ILE A 406 2.82 -1.54 -14.99
CA ILE A 406 3.68 -0.49 -15.59
C ILE A 406 2.95 0.85 -15.68
N VAL A 407 1.67 0.86 -16.09
CA VAL A 407 0.86 2.09 -16.17
C VAL A 407 0.77 2.76 -14.79
N THR A 408 0.62 1.97 -13.72
CA THR A 408 0.64 2.52 -12.35
C THR A 408 1.99 3.15 -12.04
N ILE A 409 3.12 2.47 -12.32
CA ILE A 409 4.45 3.01 -12.05
C ILE A 409 4.69 4.30 -12.81
N VAL A 410 4.47 4.29 -14.13
CA VAL A 410 4.69 5.47 -14.97
C VAL A 410 3.74 6.60 -14.58
N GLY A 411 2.48 6.29 -14.32
CA GLY A 411 1.49 7.27 -13.87
C GLY A 411 1.91 7.95 -12.57
N VAL A 412 2.34 7.17 -11.55
CA VAL A 412 2.82 7.71 -10.27
C VAL A 412 4.07 8.57 -10.45
N LEU A 413 5.01 8.16 -11.29
CA LEU A 413 6.25 8.92 -11.52
C LEU A 413 6.05 10.19 -12.34
N ALA A 414 5.05 10.20 -13.23
CA ALA A 414 4.78 11.32 -14.14
C ALA A 414 3.79 12.36 -13.58
N THR A 415 2.94 11.96 -12.62
CA THR A 415 1.88 12.81 -12.05
C THR A 415 1.96 12.82 -10.53
N ASP A 416 1.06 12.09 -9.89
CA ASP A 416 1.02 11.86 -8.46
C ASP A 416 0.55 10.43 -8.13
N LEU A 417 0.65 10.07 -6.85
CA LEU A 417 0.35 8.71 -6.40
C LEU A 417 -1.13 8.33 -6.63
N LEU A 418 -2.06 9.26 -6.41
CA LEU A 418 -3.50 9.00 -6.56
C LEU A 418 -3.86 8.81 -8.03
N ILE A 419 -3.44 9.73 -8.91
CA ILE A 419 -3.69 9.67 -10.35
C ILE A 419 -3.06 8.41 -10.93
N GLY A 420 -1.82 8.08 -10.56
CA GLY A 420 -1.15 6.87 -11.01
C GLY A 420 -1.89 5.58 -10.63
N ILE A 421 -2.42 5.51 -9.41
CA ILE A 421 -3.26 4.36 -8.97
C ILE A 421 -4.56 4.30 -9.79
N LEU A 422 -5.24 5.42 -9.99
CA LEU A 422 -6.49 5.48 -10.77
C LEU A 422 -6.26 5.05 -12.23
N LEU A 423 -5.19 5.52 -12.86
CA LEU A 423 -4.79 5.09 -14.21
C LEU A 423 -4.53 3.58 -14.26
N GLY A 424 -3.83 3.05 -13.26
CA GLY A 424 -3.60 1.61 -13.13
C GLY A 424 -4.88 0.80 -12.99
N ILE A 425 -5.82 1.27 -12.15
CA ILE A 425 -7.14 0.62 -11.99
C ILE A 425 -7.92 0.68 -13.30
N ALA A 426 -7.99 1.83 -13.96
CA ALA A 426 -8.67 2.00 -15.25
C ALA A 426 -8.08 1.06 -16.31
N CYS A 427 -6.75 0.98 -16.40
CA CYS A 427 -6.06 0.03 -17.28
C CYS A 427 -6.40 -1.43 -16.92
N SER A 428 -6.42 -1.78 -15.64
CA SER A 428 -6.75 -3.14 -15.20
C SER A 428 -8.19 -3.53 -15.53
N ILE A 429 -9.14 -2.61 -15.36
CA ILE A 429 -10.54 -2.82 -15.75
C ILE A 429 -10.62 -2.99 -17.26
N GLY A 430 -9.96 -2.15 -18.06
CA GLY A 430 -9.92 -2.26 -19.52
C GLY A 430 -9.36 -3.62 -19.98
N MET A 431 -8.27 -4.08 -19.33
CA MET A 431 -7.70 -5.41 -19.61
C MET A 431 -8.63 -6.56 -19.22
N ALA A 432 -9.34 -6.45 -18.09
CA ALA A 432 -10.32 -7.44 -17.67
C ALA A 432 -11.52 -7.50 -18.62
N ILE A 433 -11.99 -6.36 -19.09
CA ILE A 433 -13.05 -6.28 -20.12
C ILE A 433 -12.53 -6.95 -21.41
N ARG A 434 -11.34 -6.59 -21.89
CA ARG A 434 -10.73 -7.19 -23.09
C ARG A 434 -10.60 -8.71 -22.95
N ALA A 435 -10.08 -9.21 -21.82
CA ALA A 435 -9.95 -10.65 -21.57
C ALA A 435 -11.31 -11.37 -21.55
N ASN A 436 -12.33 -10.68 -21.03
CA ASN A 436 -13.69 -11.23 -20.99
C ASN A 436 -14.36 -11.26 -22.38
N LEU A 437 -13.95 -10.34 -23.28
CA LEU A 437 -14.40 -10.28 -24.66
C LEU A 437 -13.71 -11.31 -25.56
N GLN A 438 -12.53 -11.80 -25.18
CA GLN A 438 -11.79 -12.77 -25.98
C GLN A 438 -12.45 -14.15 -25.91
N ARG A 439 -13.00 -14.59 -27.05
CA ARG A 439 -13.51 -15.94 -27.30
C ARG A 439 -14.65 -16.42 -26.38
N PRO A 440 -15.73 -15.64 -26.14
CA PRO A 440 -16.90 -16.16 -25.46
C PRO A 440 -17.61 -17.23 -26.30
N ILE A 441 -17.46 -17.16 -27.62
CA ILE A 441 -18.06 -18.03 -28.62
C ILE A 441 -16.94 -18.67 -29.44
N THR A 442 -17.03 -19.98 -29.66
CA THR A 442 -16.11 -20.74 -30.53
C THR A 442 -16.90 -21.48 -31.56
N ILE A 443 -16.38 -21.50 -32.79
CA ILE A 443 -16.89 -22.31 -33.87
C ILE A 443 -15.92 -23.47 -34.11
N ALA A 444 -16.44 -24.68 -34.16
CA ALA A 444 -15.71 -25.85 -34.61
C ALA A 444 -16.41 -26.36 -35.89
N GLN A 445 -15.63 -26.73 -36.90
CA GLN A 445 -16.11 -27.21 -38.16
C GLN A 445 -15.60 -28.64 -38.39
N HIS A 446 -16.50 -29.50 -38.85
CA HIS A 446 -16.17 -30.81 -39.32
C HIS A 446 -17.03 -31.08 -40.57
N ASP A 447 -16.43 -31.07 -41.76
CA ASP A 447 -17.12 -31.07 -43.05
C ASP A 447 -18.20 -29.98 -43.13
N ASP A 448 -19.46 -30.33 -43.36
CA ASP A 448 -20.61 -29.42 -43.41
C ASP A 448 -21.29 -29.21 -42.05
N HIS A 449 -20.70 -29.70 -40.96
CA HIS A 449 -21.23 -29.57 -39.61
C HIS A 449 -20.48 -28.49 -38.85
N PHE A 450 -21.20 -27.54 -38.30
CA PHE A 450 -20.68 -26.41 -37.51
C PHE A 450 -21.21 -26.49 -36.09
N LEU A 451 -20.30 -26.49 -35.09
CA LEU A 451 -20.64 -26.39 -33.68
C LEU A 451 -20.30 -24.98 -33.17
N LEU A 452 -21.32 -24.19 -32.90
CA LEU A 452 -21.20 -22.89 -32.30
C LEU A 452 -21.39 -23.05 -30.77
N SER A 453 -20.29 -23.03 -30.01
CA SER A 453 -20.31 -23.30 -28.58
C SER A 453 -20.05 -22.04 -27.76
N PHE A 454 -20.94 -21.76 -26.79
CA PHE A 454 -20.79 -20.71 -25.79
C PHE A 454 -19.98 -21.26 -24.62
N ARG A 455 -18.72 -20.82 -24.48
CA ARG A 455 -17.83 -21.34 -23.42
C ARG A 455 -18.08 -20.73 -22.05
N LYS A 456 -18.76 -19.57 -22.00
CA LYS A 456 -19.07 -18.79 -20.80
C LYS A 456 -20.26 -17.87 -21.10
N ASP A 457 -20.68 -17.12 -20.10
CA ASP A 457 -21.70 -16.08 -20.24
C ASP A 457 -21.32 -15.09 -21.35
N VAL A 458 -22.29 -14.76 -22.19
CA VAL A 458 -22.10 -13.89 -23.35
C VAL A 458 -22.92 -12.63 -23.15
N SER A 459 -22.22 -11.49 -23.03
CA SER A 459 -22.83 -10.15 -22.99
C SER A 459 -23.08 -9.62 -24.41
N PHE A 460 -23.80 -8.49 -24.53
CA PHE A 460 -24.05 -7.78 -25.80
C PHE A 460 -22.76 -7.54 -26.63
N LEU A 461 -21.61 -7.42 -25.97
CA LEU A 461 -20.30 -7.27 -26.63
C LEU A 461 -19.90 -8.50 -27.44
N GLY A 462 -20.46 -9.67 -27.13
CA GLY A 462 -20.28 -10.89 -27.91
C GLY A 462 -21.03 -10.89 -29.26
N LYS A 463 -21.97 -9.97 -29.47
CA LYS A 463 -22.78 -9.83 -30.70
C LYS A 463 -21.91 -9.69 -31.97
N VAL A 464 -20.81 -8.92 -31.86
CA VAL A 464 -19.90 -8.71 -33.00
C VAL A 464 -19.20 -10.02 -33.41
N SER A 465 -18.69 -10.75 -32.40
CA SER A 465 -18.03 -12.05 -32.63
C SER A 465 -19.02 -13.09 -33.17
N LEU A 466 -20.23 -13.16 -32.61
CA LEU A 466 -21.30 -14.03 -33.08
C LEU A 466 -21.66 -13.74 -34.52
N LYS A 467 -21.92 -12.48 -34.86
CA LYS A 467 -22.26 -12.06 -36.23
C LYS A 467 -21.16 -12.42 -37.24
N HIS A 468 -19.90 -12.30 -36.82
CA HIS A 468 -18.78 -12.72 -37.68
C HIS A 468 -18.78 -14.23 -37.92
N HIS A 469 -18.98 -15.05 -36.90
CA HIS A 469 -19.03 -16.51 -37.05
C HIS A 469 -20.24 -16.99 -37.85
N LEU A 470 -21.44 -16.43 -37.63
CA LEU A 470 -22.64 -16.78 -38.36
C LEU A 470 -22.53 -16.47 -39.87
N ARG A 471 -21.80 -15.42 -40.25
CA ARG A 471 -21.54 -15.08 -41.67
C ARG A 471 -20.60 -16.03 -42.38
N GLN A 472 -19.78 -16.77 -41.64
CA GLN A 472 -18.83 -17.73 -42.21
C GLN A 472 -19.45 -19.09 -42.53
N ILE A 473 -20.69 -19.34 -42.08
CA ILE A 473 -21.39 -20.60 -42.30
C ILE A 473 -21.88 -20.64 -43.73
N PRO A 474 -21.48 -21.66 -44.54
CA PRO A 474 -21.94 -21.82 -45.91
C PRO A 474 -23.41 -22.28 -45.99
N ASP A 475 -23.99 -22.20 -47.16
CA ASP A 475 -25.30 -22.74 -47.43
C ASP A 475 -25.28 -24.28 -47.38
N ASN A 476 -26.40 -24.92 -47.09
CA ASN A 476 -26.58 -26.37 -46.89
C ASN A 476 -25.82 -26.97 -45.70
N ALA A 477 -25.37 -26.16 -44.74
CA ALA A 477 -24.66 -26.60 -43.55
C ALA A 477 -25.61 -27.07 -42.42
N THR A 478 -25.10 -27.94 -41.55
CA THR A 478 -25.76 -28.29 -40.28
C THR A 478 -25.06 -27.54 -39.14
N VAL A 479 -25.82 -26.75 -38.37
CA VAL A 479 -25.31 -25.90 -37.30
C VAL A 479 -25.90 -26.32 -35.95
N ILE A 480 -25.04 -26.61 -34.99
CA ILE A 480 -25.45 -26.85 -33.61
C ILE A 480 -25.05 -25.62 -32.78
N VAL A 481 -26.02 -24.93 -32.18
CA VAL A 481 -25.79 -23.83 -31.25
C VAL A 481 -25.89 -24.39 -29.85
N ASP A 482 -24.75 -24.53 -29.15
CA ASP A 482 -24.66 -25.12 -27.82
C ASP A 482 -24.40 -24.04 -26.77
N ALA A 483 -25.44 -23.72 -25.98
CA ALA A 483 -25.39 -22.80 -24.84
C ALA A 483 -25.28 -23.52 -23.48
N SER A 484 -24.95 -24.81 -23.44
CA SER A 484 -24.95 -25.64 -22.22
C SER A 484 -23.98 -25.15 -21.11
N ARG A 485 -22.95 -24.41 -21.50
CA ARG A 485 -21.91 -23.87 -20.59
C ARG A 485 -22.11 -22.39 -20.22
N ALA A 486 -23.14 -21.74 -20.78
CA ALA A 486 -23.49 -20.37 -20.45
C ALA A 486 -24.64 -20.34 -19.45
N ASP A 487 -24.47 -19.66 -18.31
CA ASP A 487 -25.55 -19.40 -17.36
C ASP A 487 -26.38 -18.18 -17.78
N PHE A 488 -25.82 -17.30 -18.61
CA PHE A 488 -26.44 -16.10 -19.14
C PHE A 488 -26.05 -15.83 -20.60
N VAL A 489 -27.06 -15.58 -21.42
CA VAL A 489 -26.91 -15.06 -22.79
C VAL A 489 -27.71 -13.76 -22.89
N ASP A 490 -27.03 -12.70 -23.31
CA ASP A 490 -27.63 -11.37 -23.44
C ASP A 490 -28.81 -11.39 -24.43
N PRO A 491 -29.89 -10.65 -24.16
CA PRO A 491 -31.05 -10.57 -25.07
C PRO A 491 -30.69 -10.21 -26.50
N ASP A 492 -29.77 -9.26 -26.71
CA ASP A 492 -29.32 -8.85 -28.05
C ASP A 492 -28.57 -9.95 -28.81
N VAL A 493 -27.84 -10.80 -28.08
CA VAL A 493 -27.14 -11.95 -28.65
C VAL A 493 -28.15 -13.04 -29.02
N ARG A 494 -29.15 -13.22 -28.16
CA ARG A 494 -30.24 -14.17 -28.40
C ARG A 494 -31.07 -13.78 -29.62
N GLU A 495 -31.46 -12.50 -29.72
CA GLU A 495 -32.20 -11.99 -30.88
C GLU A 495 -31.45 -12.28 -32.21
N LEU A 496 -30.13 -12.14 -32.20
CA LEU A 496 -29.29 -12.46 -33.37
C LEU A 496 -29.29 -13.95 -33.73
N ILE A 497 -29.36 -14.84 -32.73
CA ILE A 497 -29.49 -16.29 -32.96
C ILE A 497 -30.88 -16.62 -33.46
N ASP A 498 -31.92 -16.06 -32.83
CA ASP A 498 -33.31 -16.28 -33.24
C ASP A 498 -33.54 -15.83 -34.70
N GLN A 499 -32.94 -14.68 -35.08
CA GLN A 499 -32.95 -14.20 -36.46
C GLN A 499 -32.21 -15.15 -37.40
N PHE A 500 -31.03 -15.64 -37.00
CA PHE A 500 -30.29 -16.63 -37.81
C PHE A 500 -31.07 -17.94 -38.00
N VAL A 501 -31.76 -18.43 -36.96
CA VAL A 501 -32.64 -19.61 -37.02
C VAL A 501 -33.83 -19.38 -37.97
N ALA A 502 -34.41 -18.17 -37.94
CA ALA A 502 -35.50 -17.82 -38.84
C ALA A 502 -35.05 -17.74 -40.32
N ASP A 503 -33.85 -17.23 -40.58
CA ASP A 503 -33.29 -17.08 -41.94
C ASP A 503 -32.67 -18.38 -42.48
N ALA A 504 -32.37 -19.36 -41.60
CA ALA A 504 -31.68 -20.61 -41.93
C ALA A 504 -32.37 -21.46 -43.03
N PRO A 505 -33.73 -21.58 -43.08
CA PRO A 505 -34.42 -22.35 -44.13
C PRO A 505 -34.18 -21.79 -45.55
N GLU A 506 -34.05 -20.46 -45.69
CA GLU A 506 -33.81 -19.82 -47.01
C GLU A 506 -32.43 -20.19 -47.58
N ARG A 507 -31.48 -20.55 -46.70
CA ARG A 507 -30.11 -20.96 -47.02
C ARG A 507 -29.93 -22.49 -46.95
N SER A 508 -31.02 -23.27 -46.78
CA SER A 508 -30.98 -24.71 -46.57
C SER A 508 -30.07 -25.16 -45.42
N ILE A 509 -29.95 -24.32 -44.38
CA ILE A 509 -29.16 -24.60 -43.17
C ILE A 509 -30.05 -25.30 -42.15
N HIS A 510 -29.62 -26.42 -41.60
CA HIS A 510 -30.30 -27.10 -40.51
C HIS A 510 -29.71 -26.64 -39.15
N VAL A 511 -30.51 -26.01 -38.30
CA VAL A 511 -30.05 -25.45 -37.00
C VAL A 511 -30.66 -26.22 -35.84
N GLU A 512 -29.82 -26.74 -34.94
CA GLU A 512 -30.21 -27.34 -33.66
C GLU A 512 -29.73 -26.44 -32.51
N CYS A 513 -30.62 -25.95 -31.64
CA CYS A 513 -30.30 -25.16 -30.50
C CYS A 513 -30.34 -26.00 -29.21
N ARG A 514 -29.20 -26.06 -28.46
CA ARG A 514 -29.11 -26.80 -27.19
C ARG A 514 -29.06 -25.83 -25.99
N GLN A 515 -30.03 -25.99 -25.09
CA GLN A 515 -30.14 -25.26 -23.82
C GLN A 515 -30.22 -23.72 -23.91
N LEU A 516 -30.53 -23.15 -25.06
CA LEU A 516 -30.70 -21.73 -25.25
C LEU A 516 -31.90 -21.17 -24.43
N GLU A 517 -32.96 -21.96 -24.25
CA GLU A 517 -34.14 -21.60 -23.48
C GLU A 517 -33.87 -21.54 -21.96
N ARG A 518 -32.90 -22.28 -21.45
CA ARG A 518 -32.60 -22.34 -20.01
C ARG A 518 -31.91 -21.06 -19.49
N THR A 519 -31.29 -20.32 -20.36
CA THR A 519 -30.58 -19.06 -20.05
C THR A 519 -31.53 -17.86 -19.95
N ALA A 520 -32.82 -18.03 -20.26
CA ALA A 520 -33.86 -17.01 -20.19
C ALA A 520 -34.52 -16.85 -18.81
N ARG A 521 -34.01 -17.48 -17.75
CA ARG A 521 -34.53 -17.22 -16.40
C ARG A 521 -34.26 -15.76 -16.02
N GLU A 522 -35.31 -14.95 -16.16
CA GLU A 522 -35.39 -13.60 -15.65
C GLU A 522 -34.81 -13.55 -14.25
N ARG A 523 -33.83 -12.68 -14.03
CA ARG A 523 -33.45 -12.31 -12.67
C ARG A 523 -34.72 -11.77 -12.02
N PRO A 524 -35.16 -12.31 -10.87
CA PRO A 524 -36.34 -11.80 -10.20
C PRO A 524 -36.14 -10.30 -10.00
N GLY A 525 -37.07 -9.49 -10.51
CA GLY A 525 -37.01 -8.04 -10.49
C GLY A 525 -36.79 -7.54 -9.07
N LEU A 526 -36.24 -6.34 -8.91
CA LEU A 526 -35.92 -5.72 -7.62
C LEU A 526 -37.08 -5.80 -6.63
N GLN A 527 -38.34 -5.75 -7.14
CA GLN A 527 -39.58 -5.88 -6.35
C GLN A 527 -39.78 -7.29 -5.75
N GLN A 528 -39.42 -8.35 -6.49
CA GLN A 528 -39.50 -9.72 -5.97
C GLN A 528 -38.41 -10.02 -4.94
N ARG A 529 -37.22 -9.41 -5.10
CA ARG A 529 -36.15 -9.48 -4.10
C ARG A 529 -36.52 -8.76 -2.81
N MET A 530 -37.18 -7.61 -2.89
CA MET A 530 -37.64 -6.87 -1.72
C MET A 530 -38.80 -7.59 -1.00
N ALA A 531 -39.68 -8.30 -1.71
CA ALA A 531 -40.72 -9.13 -1.12
C ALA A 531 -40.17 -10.37 -0.38
N PHE A 532 -39.05 -10.94 -0.86
CA PHE A 532 -38.37 -12.05 -0.18
C PHE A 532 -37.69 -11.60 1.12
N PHE A 533 -37.09 -10.41 1.15
CA PHE A 533 -36.53 -9.83 2.37
C PHE A 533 -37.60 -9.46 3.42
N LYS A 534 -38.80 -9.04 2.99
CA LYS A 534 -39.90 -8.76 3.91
C LYS A 534 -40.50 -10.02 4.56
N ARG A 535 -40.36 -11.20 3.94
CA ARG A 535 -40.84 -12.49 4.50
C ARG A 535 -39.81 -13.19 5.40
N ALA A 536 -38.57 -12.78 5.38
CA ALA A 536 -37.50 -13.35 6.22
C ALA A 536 -37.27 -12.54 7.52
N SER A 537 -38.00 -11.48 7.73
CA SER A 537 -37.94 -10.60 8.91
C SER A 537 -39.22 -10.64 9.78
N VAL A 538 -40.05 -11.69 9.63
CA VAL A 538 -41.17 -12.00 10.55
C VAL A 538 -40.91 -13.28 11.30
#